data_8052150975e6890de7a64e3639c74dea
#
_entry.id   8052150975e6890de7a64e3639c74dea
#
_cell.length_a   1.000
_cell.length_b   1.000
_cell.length_c   1.000
_cell.angle_alpha   90.00
_cell.angle_beta   90.00
_cell.angle_gamma   90.00
#
_symmetry.space_group_name_H-M   'P 1'
#
loop_
_entity.id
_entity.type
_entity.pdbx_description
1 polymer ?
#
loop_
_entity_poly.entity_id
_entity_poly.type
_entity_poly.pdbx_seq_one_letter_code
_entity_poly.pdbx_strand_id
1 'polypeptide(L)'
;PGVPDVSGPGLLETMTQQARDLGADMLRERALSAMPMGKTFGVSAGKEFVEGRALLLATGIAQRGTFPGETAFLGRGVSYCATCDGMLYRGKRAAVIGLAADAPAEADFLREIRGTERADTLVVDGAAQPADVIFVLRAGFAADTLLPGIATEKGHIVVDESYAASIPGVFAAGDCTGAPYQIPAAVGEGNRAALSVVRWLRNA
;
A
#
# COMPACT_ATOMS: atom_id res chain seq x y z
N PRO A 1 6.02 10.69 -15.50
CA PRO A 1 6.64 11.29 -16.68
C PRO A 1 6.80 10.24 -17.79
N GLY A 2 6.51 10.63 -19.05
CA GLY A 2 6.71 9.75 -20.21
C GLY A 2 5.59 8.75 -20.50
N VAL A 3 4.53 8.70 -19.72
CA VAL A 3 3.36 7.85 -19.95
C VAL A 3 2.11 8.73 -19.86
N PRO A 4 1.71 9.40 -20.95
CA PRO A 4 0.48 10.20 -20.98
C PRO A 4 -0.74 9.30 -21.08
N ASP A 5 -1.87 9.78 -20.58
CA ASP A 5 -3.21 9.21 -20.77
C ASP A 5 -3.36 7.72 -20.42
N VAL A 6 -2.62 7.25 -19.41
CA VAL A 6 -2.73 5.88 -18.90
C VAL A 6 -3.55 5.82 -17.61
N SER A 7 -4.44 4.86 -17.53
CA SER A 7 -5.13 4.55 -16.28
C SER A 7 -4.19 3.88 -15.27
N GLY A 8 -4.47 3.97 -13.98
CA GLY A 8 -3.68 3.27 -12.95
C GLY A 8 -3.52 1.77 -13.23
N PRO A 9 -4.60 1.01 -13.53
CA PRO A 9 -4.49 -0.39 -13.93
C PRO A 9 -3.61 -0.62 -15.17
N GLY A 10 -3.72 0.24 -16.19
CA GLY A 10 -2.92 0.14 -17.41
C GLY A 10 -1.42 0.38 -17.15
N LEU A 11 -1.08 1.33 -16.28
CA LEU A 11 0.30 1.55 -15.85
C LEU A 11 0.87 0.33 -15.12
N LEU A 12 0.11 -0.25 -14.18
CA LEU A 12 0.53 -1.45 -13.45
C LEU A 12 0.72 -2.65 -14.37
N GLU A 13 -0.16 -2.85 -15.35
CA GLU A 13 0.00 -3.95 -16.32
C GLU A 13 1.26 -3.75 -17.16
N THR A 14 1.53 -2.53 -17.61
CA THR A 14 2.76 -2.20 -18.36
C THR A 14 4.01 -2.49 -17.52
N MET A 15 4.05 -2.04 -16.27
CA MET A 15 5.18 -2.32 -15.36
C MET A 15 5.34 -3.82 -15.07
N THR A 16 4.23 -4.53 -14.89
CA THR A 16 4.23 -5.98 -14.68
C THR A 16 4.79 -6.72 -15.90
N GLN A 17 4.39 -6.30 -17.10
CA GLN A 17 4.90 -6.92 -18.34
C GLN A 17 6.40 -6.65 -18.50
N GLN A 18 6.86 -5.43 -18.25
CA GLN A 18 8.29 -5.11 -18.26
C GLN A 18 9.11 -6.00 -17.30
N ALA A 19 8.59 -6.25 -16.11
CA ALA A 19 9.26 -7.14 -15.16
C ALA A 19 9.34 -8.59 -15.67
N ARG A 20 8.26 -9.10 -16.26
CA ARG A 20 8.24 -10.44 -16.89
C ARG A 20 9.21 -10.56 -18.04
N ASP A 21 9.27 -9.55 -18.91
CA ASP A 21 10.17 -9.52 -20.07
C ASP A 21 11.65 -9.54 -19.64
N LEU A 22 11.93 -9.07 -18.43
CA LEU A 22 13.25 -9.15 -17.79
C LEU A 22 13.48 -10.45 -17.00
N GLY A 23 12.55 -11.39 -17.03
CA GLY A 23 12.68 -12.71 -16.43
C GLY A 23 12.21 -12.79 -14.96
N ALA A 24 11.44 -11.82 -14.47
CA ALA A 24 10.85 -11.92 -13.15
C ALA A 24 9.63 -12.85 -13.14
N ASP A 25 9.61 -13.80 -12.22
CA ASP A 25 8.43 -14.61 -11.95
C ASP A 25 7.40 -13.81 -11.15
N MET A 26 6.12 -13.93 -11.54
CA MET A 26 5.03 -13.19 -10.94
C MET A 26 3.97 -14.16 -10.39
N LEU A 27 3.91 -14.26 -9.07
CA LEU A 27 2.89 -15.03 -8.36
C LEU A 27 1.74 -14.08 -7.94
N ARG A 28 0.54 -14.32 -8.44
CA ARG A 28 -0.66 -13.52 -8.09
C ARG A 28 -1.41 -14.16 -6.93
N GLU A 29 -0.75 -14.21 -5.77
CA GLU A 29 -1.30 -14.75 -4.54
C GLU A 29 -1.10 -13.77 -3.38
N ARG A 30 -1.91 -13.90 -2.36
CA ARG A 30 -1.76 -13.12 -1.14
C ARG A 30 -0.64 -13.70 -0.30
N ALA A 31 0.40 -12.92 -0.01
CA ALA A 31 1.37 -13.28 1.02
C ALA A 31 0.68 -13.31 2.39
N LEU A 32 0.78 -14.45 3.08
CA LEU A 32 0.14 -14.71 4.36
C LEU A 32 1.11 -14.53 5.52
N SER A 33 2.35 -14.97 5.34
CA SER A 33 3.42 -14.85 6.31
C SER A 33 4.78 -14.89 5.63
N ALA A 34 5.74 -14.25 6.24
CA ALA A 34 7.16 -14.34 5.88
C ALA A 34 7.97 -14.68 7.13
N MET A 35 9.03 -15.46 6.98
CA MET A 35 9.86 -15.87 8.11
C MET A 35 11.33 -16.05 7.71
N PRO A 36 12.30 -15.69 8.58
CA PRO A 36 13.69 -16.05 8.39
C PRO A 36 13.87 -17.57 8.50
N MET A 37 14.68 -18.14 7.62
CA MET A 37 15.01 -19.57 7.56
C MET A 37 16.56 -19.77 7.54
N GLY A 38 17.23 -19.20 8.51
CA GLY A 38 18.70 -19.21 8.55
C GLY A 38 19.31 -18.22 7.56
N LYS A 39 19.77 -18.70 6.40
CA LYS A 39 20.35 -17.84 5.34
C LYS A 39 19.37 -17.39 4.27
N THR A 40 18.13 -17.81 4.38
CA THR A 40 17.05 -17.54 3.43
C THR A 40 15.80 -17.03 4.16
N PHE A 41 14.81 -16.63 3.39
CA PHE A 41 13.49 -16.23 3.85
C PHE A 41 12.44 -17.08 3.14
N GLY A 42 11.48 -17.62 3.90
CA GLY A 42 10.32 -18.29 3.37
C GLY A 42 9.11 -17.36 3.35
N VAL A 43 8.34 -17.36 2.28
CA VAL A 43 7.09 -16.63 2.15
C VAL A 43 5.98 -17.60 1.79
N SER A 44 4.95 -17.69 2.63
CA SER A 44 3.72 -18.41 2.33
C SER A 44 2.77 -17.51 1.54
N ALA A 45 2.37 -17.93 0.35
CA ALA A 45 1.49 -17.17 -0.54
C ALA A 45 0.40 -18.10 -1.12
N GLY A 46 -0.82 -17.99 -0.58
CA GLY A 46 -1.90 -18.90 -0.95
C GLY A 46 -1.56 -20.35 -0.63
N LYS A 47 -1.41 -21.19 -1.66
CA LYS A 47 -0.96 -22.59 -1.56
C LYS A 47 0.53 -22.77 -1.85
N GLU A 48 1.18 -21.72 -2.27
CA GLU A 48 2.59 -21.72 -2.66
C GLU A 48 3.47 -21.33 -1.48
N PHE A 49 4.69 -21.85 -1.50
CA PHE A 49 5.76 -21.45 -0.59
C PHE A 49 6.98 -21.06 -1.42
N VAL A 50 7.41 -19.82 -1.25
CA VAL A 50 8.53 -19.25 -2.01
C VAL A 50 9.70 -19.00 -1.08
N GLU A 51 10.89 -19.40 -1.48
CA GLU A 51 12.13 -19.20 -0.73
C GLU A 51 13.06 -18.24 -1.48
N GLY A 52 13.69 -17.31 -0.77
CA GLY A 52 14.61 -16.34 -1.33
C GLY A 52 15.76 -16.00 -0.37
N ARG A 53 16.89 -15.55 -0.91
CA ARG A 53 18.06 -15.13 -0.13
C ARG A 53 17.93 -13.75 0.48
N ALA A 54 17.03 -12.92 -0.05
CA ALA A 54 16.67 -11.62 0.47
C ALA A 54 15.17 -11.40 0.31
N LEU A 55 14.59 -10.54 1.14
CA LEU A 55 13.18 -10.18 1.09
C LEU A 55 13.05 -8.67 0.90
N LEU A 56 12.34 -8.23 -0.16
CA LEU A 56 11.97 -6.84 -0.37
C LEU A 56 10.46 -6.67 -0.20
N LEU A 57 10.07 -5.90 0.81
CA LEU A 57 8.68 -5.60 1.11
C LEU A 57 8.25 -4.34 0.36
N ALA A 58 7.26 -4.46 -0.52
CA ALA A 58 6.65 -3.35 -1.26
C ALA A 58 5.12 -3.44 -1.14
N THR A 59 4.65 -3.60 0.09
CA THR A 59 3.26 -3.96 0.41
C THR A 59 2.28 -2.79 0.32
N GLY A 60 2.77 -1.60 0.06
CA GLY A 60 1.95 -0.41 0.05
C GLY A 60 1.34 -0.11 1.42
N ILE A 61 0.20 0.59 1.42
CA ILE A 61 -0.57 0.88 2.63
C ILE A 61 -1.61 -0.22 2.81
N ALA A 62 -1.72 -0.80 4.00
CA ALA A 62 -2.78 -1.78 4.25
C ALA A 62 -4.13 -1.11 4.36
N GLN A 63 -5.03 -1.67 3.61
CA GLN A 63 -6.45 -1.39 3.74
C GLN A 63 -7.06 -2.47 4.63
N ARG A 64 -7.39 -2.15 5.87
CA ARG A 64 -8.23 -3.01 6.70
C ARG A 64 -9.68 -2.59 6.52
N GLY A 65 -10.49 -3.53 6.03
CA GLY A 65 -11.92 -3.35 5.78
C GLY A 65 -12.21 -2.36 4.64
N THR A 66 -13.36 -2.47 4.06
CA THR A 66 -13.89 -1.51 3.09
C THR A 66 -15.30 -1.13 3.53
N PHE A 67 -15.62 0.16 3.45
CA PHE A 67 -17.00 0.58 3.63
C PHE A 67 -17.82 0.27 2.37
N PRO A 68 -19.10 -0.03 2.49
CA PRO A 68 -19.98 -0.13 1.33
C PRO A 68 -19.81 1.08 0.39
N GLY A 69 -19.58 0.82 -0.90
CA GLY A 69 -19.34 1.87 -1.91
C GLY A 69 -17.89 2.35 -2.03
N GLU A 70 -17.02 2.11 -1.07
CA GLU A 70 -15.64 2.62 -1.07
C GLU A 70 -14.85 2.18 -2.32
N THR A 71 -14.77 0.90 -2.58
CA THR A 71 -14.04 0.37 -3.74
C THR A 71 -14.69 0.79 -5.05
N ALA A 72 -16.02 0.86 -5.09
CA ALA A 72 -16.76 1.25 -6.29
C ALA A 72 -16.46 2.69 -6.73
N PHE A 73 -16.19 3.58 -5.77
CA PHE A 73 -15.95 4.99 -6.04
C PHE A 73 -14.49 5.43 -5.89
N LEU A 74 -13.56 4.51 -5.69
CA LEU A 74 -12.13 4.82 -5.63
C LEU A 74 -11.67 5.50 -6.93
N GLY A 75 -11.00 6.65 -6.81
CA GLY A 75 -10.64 7.53 -7.93
C GLY A 75 -11.82 8.33 -8.52
N ARG A 76 -13.04 8.10 -8.04
CA ARG A 76 -14.25 8.78 -8.47
C ARG A 76 -14.99 9.39 -7.27
N GLY A 77 -14.27 10.22 -6.51
CA GLY A 77 -14.77 10.87 -5.29
C GLY A 77 -14.36 10.17 -3.99
N VAL A 78 -13.70 9.03 -4.05
CA VAL A 78 -13.02 8.41 -2.90
C VAL A 78 -11.51 8.44 -3.15
N SER A 79 -10.73 8.82 -2.14
CA SER A 79 -9.27 8.84 -2.20
C SER A 79 -8.68 8.38 -0.87
N TYR A 80 -7.49 7.77 -0.92
CA TYR A 80 -6.71 7.37 0.26
C TYR A 80 -5.58 8.34 0.60
N CYS A 81 -5.37 9.38 -0.21
CA CYS A 81 -4.29 10.34 -0.03
C CYS A 81 -4.81 11.78 -0.11
N ALA A 82 -5.05 12.40 1.03
CA ALA A 82 -5.52 13.79 1.07
C ALA A 82 -4.46 14.78 0.55
N THR A 83 -3.18 14.51 0.78
CA THR A 83 -2.07 15.36 0.29
C THR A 83 -1.84 15.23 -1.21
N CYS A 84 -2.13 14.05 -1.80
CA CYS A 84 -2.00 13.82 -3.24
C CYS A 84 -3.15 14.48 -4.02
N ASP A 85 -4.38 14.22 -3.59
CA ASP A 85 -5.59 14.54 -4.37
C ASP A 85 -6.33 15.79 -3.87
N GLY A 86 -5.98 16.29 -2.68
CA GLY A 86 -6.73 17.38 -2.04
C GLY A 86 -6.79 18.65 -2.91
N MET A 87 -5.74 18.95 -3.67
CA MET A 87 -5.72 20.10 -4.57
C MET A 87 -6.75 20.01 -5.71
N LEU A 88 -7.11 18.80 -6.16
CA LEU A 88 -8.13 18.55 -7.18
C LEU A 88 -9.55 18.94 -6.71
N TYR A 89 -9.71 19.00 -5.40
CA TYR A 89 -11.00 19.29 -4.74
C TYR A 89 -11.02 20.63 -4.02
N ARG A 90 -10.13 21.56 -4.40
CA ARG A 90 -10.10 22.90 -3.80
C ARG A 90 -11.45 23.62 -3.97
N GLY A 91 -12.00 24.12 -2.87
CA GLY A 91 -13.31 24.78 -2.83
C GLY A 91 -14.51 23.82 -2.90
N LYS A 92 -14.27 22.51 -2.80
CA LYS A 92 -15.30 21.46 -2.71
C LYS A 92 -15.46 20.98 -1.26
N ARG A 93 -16.58 20.31 -1.00
CA ARG A 93 -16.83 19.69 0.32
C ARG A 93 -16.05 18.41 0.44
N ALA A 94 -15.14 18.35 1.38
CA ALA A 94 -14.38 17.16 1.67
C ALA A 94 -14.87 16.53 2.99
N ALA A 95 -15.14 15.24 2.96
CA ALA A 95 -15.27 14.42 4.16
C ALA A 95 -13.96 13.65 4.38
N VAL A 96 -13.57 13.51 5.64
CA VAL A 96 -12.39 12.73 6.03
C VAL A 96 -12.80 11.65 7.01
N ILE A 97 -12.55 10.40 6.65
CA ILE A 97 -12.67 9.24 7.53
C ILE A 97 -11.25 8.91 8.01
N GLY A 98 -10.92 9.29 9.26
CA GLY A 98 -9.67 8.91 9.91
C GLY A 98 -9.85 7.59 10.66
N LEU A 99 -9.02 6.61 10.38
CA LEU A 99 -9.01 5.32 11.05
C LEU A 99 -7.67 5.16 11.75
N ALA A 100 -7.66 5.32 13.08
CA ALA A 100 -6.48 5.02 13.87
C ALA A 100 -6.22 3.50 13.90
N ALA A 101 -4.97 3.09 14.10
CA ALA A 101 -4.60 1.68 14.15
C ALA A 101 -5.28 0.91 15.31
N ASP A 102 -5.68 1.65 16.34
CA ASP A 102 -6.33 1.20 17.58
C ASP A 102 -7.83 1.56 17.65
N ALA A 103 -8.42 2.10 16.56
CA ALA A 103 -9.85 2.35 16.54
C ALA A 103 -10.61 1.04 16.75
N PRO A 104 -11.57 0.97 17.69
CA PRO A 104 -12.36 -0.25 17.92
C PRO A 104 -13.04 -0.69 16.63
N ALA A 105 -13.04 -2.00 16.38
CA ALA A 105 -13.75 -2.59 15.21
C ALA A 105 -15.24 -2.20 15.18
N GLU A 106 -15.80 -1.82 16.29
CA GLU A 106 -17.17 -1.32 16.44
C GLU A 106 -17.41 0.05 15.78
N ALA A 107 -16.36 0.84 15.53
CA ALA A 107 -16.49 2.10 14.79
C ALA A 107 -16.75 1.92 13.29
N ASP A 108 -16.59 0.69 12.77
CA ASP A 108 -16.79 0.37 11.35
C ASP A 108 -18.25 0.17 10.95
N PHE A 109 -19.16 0.12 11.92
CA PHE A 109 -20.50 -0.41 11.70
C PHE A 109 -21.41 0.43 10.81
N LEU A 110 -21.17 1.72 10.66
CA LEU A 110 -22.24 2.59 10.19
C LEU A 110 -21.78 3.62 9.16
N ARG A 111 -20.76 3.29 8.36
CA ARG A 111 -20.30 4.18 7.29
C ARG A 111 -20.58 3.55 5.93
N GLU A 112 -21.23 4.30 5.07
CA GLU A 112 -21.54 3.90 3.70
C GLU A 112 -21.25 5.07 2.76
N ILE A 113 -20.67 4.77 1.62
CA ILE A 113 -20.39 5.76 0.56
C ILE A 113 -21.37 5.52 -0.58
N ARG A 114 -22.11 6.55 -0.95
CA ARG A 114 -23.11 6.52 -2.01
C ARG A 114 -22.76 7.50 -3.12
N GLY A 115 -23.31 7.25 -4.27
CA GLY A 115 -23.21 8.08 -5.46
C GLY A 115 -23.78 7.36 -6.68
N THR A 116 -23.71 8.02 -7.83
CA THR A 116 -24.08 7.42 -9.13
C THR A 116 -22.83 7.13 -9.95
N GLU A 117 -22.30 8.12 -10.67
CA GLU A 117 -21.05 8.00 -11.43
C GLU A 117 -19.81 8.22 -10.56
N ARG A 118 -19.97 8.99 -9.48
CA ARG A 118 -18.93 9.29 -8.48
C ARG A 118 -19.54 9.33 -7.09
N ALA A 119 -18.69 9.24 -6.07
CA ALA A 119 -19.13 9.44 -4.69
C ALA A 119 -19.59 10.89 -4.49
N ASP A 120 -20.76 11.06 -3.88
CA ASP A 120 -21.39 12.36 -3.58
C ASP A 120 -21.95 12.44 -2.17
N THR A 121 -22.03 11.31 -1.47
CA THR A 121 -22.65 11.21 -0.16
C THR A 121 -21.88 10.25 0.75
N LEU A 122 -21.57 10.69 1.96
CA LEU A 122 -21.11 9.85 3.07
C LEU A 122 -22.27 9.64 4.05
N VAL A 123 -22.60 8.40 4.34
CA VAL A 123 -23.57 8.06 5.39
C VAL A 123 -22.81 7.69 6.65
N VAL A 124 -23.11 8.34 7.76
CA VAL A 124 -22.54 8.05 9.08
C VAL A 124 -23.71 7.90 10.05
N ASP A 125 -23.77 6.74 10.70
CA ASP A 125 -24.84 6.41 11.67
C ASP A 125 -26.26 6.64 11.12
N GLY A 126 -26.46 6.28 9.84
CA GLY A 126 -27.72 6.47 9.12
C GLY A 126 -27.98 7.90 8.62
N ALA A 127 -27.17 8.89 9.00
CA ALA A 127 -27.30 10.27 8.54
C ALA A 127 -26.47 10.51 7.26
N ALA A 128 -27.16 10.89 6.18
CA ALA A 128 -26.52 11.20 4.91
C ALA A 128 -25.92 12.61 4.91
N GLN A 129 -24.63 12.71 4.56
CA GLN A 129 -23.89 13.96 4.46
C GLN A 129 -23.33 14.13 3.05
N PRO A 130 -23.65 15.22 2.34
CA PRO A 130 -23.13 15.44 1.01
C PRO A 130 -21.64 15.77 1.06
N ALA A 131 -20.85 15.10 0.19
CA ALA A 131 -19.41 15.30 0.06
C ALA A 131 -18.99 15.16 -1.41
N ASP A 132 -18.18 16.09 -1.89
CA ASP A 132 -17.65 16.07 -3.26
C ASP A 132 -16.41 15.17 -3.35
N VAL A 133 -15.78 14.88 -2.21
CA VAL A 133 -14.70 13.91 -2.04
C VAL A 133 -14.74 13.32 -0.64
N ILE A 134 -14.37 12.05 -0.53
CA ILE A 134 -14.25 11.33 0.73
C ILE A 134 -12.83 10.79 0.83
N PHE A 135 -12.05 11.33 1.75
CA PHE A 135 -10.71 10.81 2.06
C PHE A 135 -10.83 9.76 3.14
N VAL A 136 -10.41 8.54 2.82
CA VAL A 136 -10.37 7.42 3.77
C VAL A 136 -8.91 7.20 4.18
N LEU A 137 -8.54 7.76 5.34
CA LEU A 137 -7.17 7.71 5.85
C LEU A 137 -7.03 6.54 6.83
N ARG A 138 -6.30 5.52 6.44
CA ARG A 138 -6.02 4.34 7.26
C ARG A 138 -4.58 4.32 7.73
N ALA A 139 -4.35 3.75 8.90
CA ALA A 139 -3.01 3.38 9.31
C ALA A 139 -2.42 2.35 8.33
N GLY A 140 -1.11 2.40 8.12
CA GLY A 140 -0.40 1.51 7.22
C GLY A 140 -0.56 0.02 7.57
N PHE A 141 -0.10 -0.85 6.68
CA PHE A 141 -0.09 -2.32 6.89
C PHE A 141 0.73 -2.66 8.13
N ALA A 142 0.16 -3.47 9.00
CA ALA A 142 0.91 -4.04 10.11
C ALA A 142 1.93 -5.05 9.54
N ALA A 143 3.07 -4.55 9.11
CA ALA A 143 4.13 -5.36 8.50
C ALA A 143 4.65 -6.44 9.45
N ASP A 144 4.55 -6.20 10.75
CA ASP A 144 4.83 -7.15 11.83
C ASP A 144 3.87 -8.36 11.83
N THR A 145 2.69 -8.24 11.25
CA THR A 145 1.79 -9.37 11.01
C THR A 145 2.31 -10.28 9.87
N LEU A 146 2.91 -9.70 8.84
CA LEU A 146 3.49 -10.47 7.73
C LEU A 146 4.84 -11.05 8.12
N LEU A 147 5.71 -10.25 8.74
CA LEU A 147 7.05 -10.63 9.16
C LEU A 147 7.24 -10.24 10.64
N PRO A 148 6.95 -11.15 11.59
CA PRO A 148 7.09 -10.88 13.02
C PRO A 148 8.50 -10.42 13.39
N GLY A 149 8.57 -9.38 14.22
CA GLY A 149 9.84 -8.81 14.71
C GLY A 149 10.45 -7.73 13.83
N ILE A 150 9.85 -7.39 12.69
CA ILE A 150 10.26 -6.22 11.91
C ILE A 150 9.91 -4.92 12.66
N ALA A 151 10.84 -3.97 12.72
CA ALA A 151 10.59 -2.69 13.37
C ALA A 151 9.62 -1.84 12.55
N THR A 152 8.61 -1.30 13.24
CA THR A 152 7.64 -0.37 12.65
C THR A 152 7.51 0.90 13.49
N GLU A 153 7.27 2.02 12.85
CA GLU A 153 6.93 3.29 13.49
C GLU A 153 5.72 3.91 12.80
N LYS A 154 4.69 4.28 13.58
CA LYS A 154 3.43 4.86 13.06
C LYS A 154 2.79 4.04 11.93
N GLY A 155 2.92 2.71 12.00
CA GLY A 155 2.36 1.79 11.02
C GLY A 155 3.20 1.60 9.74
N HIS A 156 4.39 2.19 9.67
CA HIS A 156 5.33 2.05 8.53
C HIS A 156 6.55 1.23 8.94
N ILE A 157 7.15 0.53 7.98
CA ILE A 157 8.39 -0.21 8.18
C ILE A 157 9.53 0.78 8.34
N VAL A 158 10.28 0.67 9.44
CA VAL A 158 11.49 1.47 9.63
C VAL A 158 12.60 0.94 8.75
N VAL A 159 13.17 1.82 7.92
CA VAL A 159 14.30 1.52 7.05
C VAL A 159 15.42 2.55 7.23
N ASP A 160 16.64 2.15 6.92
CA ASP A 160 17.80 3.04 6.86
C ASP A 160 17.91 3.74 5.49
N GLU A 161 18.98 4.52 5.28
CA GLU A 161 19.25 5.23 4.03
C GLU A 161 19.43 4.28 2.82
N SER A 162 19.71 3.00 3.06
CA SER A 162 19.84 1.97 2.04
C SER A 162 18.55 1.17 1.81
N TYR A 163 17.46 1.58 2.46
CA TYR A 163 16.19 0.83 2.49
C TYR A 163 16.27 -0.54 3.16
N ALA A 164 17.31 -0.80 3.96
CA ALA A 164 17.39 -1.99 4.78
C ALA A 164 16.51 -1.85 6.02
N ALA A 165 15.71 -2.87 6.31
CA ALA A 165 14.86 -2.94 7.50
C ALA A 165 15.66 -3.47 8.70
N SER A 166 15.01 -3.58 9.86
CA SER A 166 15.64 -4.03 11.11
C SER A 166 16.14 -5.49 11.10
N ILE A 167 15.67 -6.30 10.17
CA ILE A 167 16.08 -7.71 10.02
C ILE A 167 17.09 -7.81 8.89
N PRO A 168 18.32 -8.32 9.12
CA PRO A 168 19.34 -8.44 8.09
C PRO A 168 18.85 -9.25 6.87
N GLY A 169 19.03 -8.71 5.66
CA GLY A 169 18.54 -9.31 4.41
C GLY A 169 17.10 -8.94 4.06
N VAL A 170 16.42 -8.17 4.92
CA VAL A 170 15.09 -7.61 4.64
C VAL A 170 15.21 -6.14 4.27
N PHE A 171 14.51 -5.75 3.23
CA PHE A 171 14.42 -4.39 2.69
C PHE A 171 12.96 -4.00 2.53
N ALA A 172 12.67 -2.69 2.49
CA ALA A 172 11.31 -2.22 2.20
C ALA A 172 11.36 -0.93 1.39
N ALA A 173 10.35 -0.71 0.54
CA ALA A 173 10.26 0.47 -0.31
C ALA A 173 8.80 0.80 -0.66
N GLY A 174 8.54 2.05 -1.01
CA GLY A 174 7.24 2.58 -1.36
C GLY A 174 6.39 2.89 -0.13
N ASP A 175 5.10 3.02 -0.31
CA ASP A 175 4.17 3.54 0.70
C ASP A 175 4.23 2.82 2.06
N CYS A 176 4.70 1.58 2.10
CA CYS A 176 4.89 0.85 3.36
C CYS A 176 6.01 1.41 4.24
N THR A 177 6.87 2.28 3.72
CA THR A 177 7.93 2.95 4.48
C THR A 177 7.58 4.37 4.89
N GLY A 178 6.47 4.92 4.40
CA GLY A 178 5.95 6.24 4.76
C GLY A 178 5.66 7.16 3.57
N ALA A 179 5.28 8.40 3.88
CA ALA A 179 5.01 9.42 2.87
C ALA A 179 6.30 9.88 2.15
N PRO A 180 6.17 10.39 0.90
CA PRO A 180 4.92 10.68 0.18
C PRO A 180 4.37 9.44 -0.55
N TYR A 181 3.04 9.26 -0.49
CA TYR A 181 2.35 8.15 -1.14
C TYR A 181 2.15 8.44 -2.64
N GLN A 182 3.22 8.43 -3.38
CA GLN A 182 3.25 8.83 -4.80
C GLN A 182 4.00 7.81 -5.64
N ILE A 183 3.48 7.52 -6.83
CA ILE A 183 4.11 6.59 -7.78
C ILE A 183 5.59 6.93 -8.06
N PRO A 184 5.96 8.21 -8.34
CA PRO A 184 7.38 8.54 -8.58
C PRO A 184 8.28 8.26 -7.37
N ALA A 185 7.80 8.48 -6.14
CA ALA A 185 8.54 8.18 -4.92
C ALA A 185 8.73 6.66 -4.79
N ALA A 186 7.66 5.88 -4.89
CA ALA A 186 7.71 4.42 -4.80
C ALA A 186 8.64 3.80 -5.86
N VAL A 187 8.64 4.32 -7.09
CA VAL A 187 9.56 3.88 -8.16
C VAL A 187 11.02 4.21 -7.81
N GLY A 188 11.30 5.42 -7.32
CA GLY A 188 12.64 5.84 -6.93
C GLY A 188 13.18 5.02 -5.75
N GLU A 189 12.37 4.80 -4.74
CA GLU A 189 12.70 3.98 -3.57
C GLU A 189 12.91 2.52 -3.96
N GLY A 190 12.02 1.95 -4.78
CA GLY A 190 12.15 0.58 -5.28
C GLY A 190 13.45 0.36 -6.03
N ASN A 191 13.89 1.32 -6.87
CA ASN A 191 15.18 1.27 -7.54
C ASN A 191 16.35 1.26 -6.54
N ARG A 192 16.33 2.14 -5.53
CA ARG A 192 17.39 2.22 -4.51
C ARG A 192 17.44 0.96 -3.66
N ALA A 193 16.29 0.46 -3.22
CA ALA A 193 16.17 -0.77 -2.45
C ALA A 193 16.69 -1.98 -3.25
N ALA A 194 16.33 -2.10 -4.53
CA ALA A 194 16.81 -3.19 -5.40
C ALA A 194 18.34 -3.17 -5.53
N LEU A 195 18.97 -2.01 -5.70
CA LEU A 195 20.42 -1.88 -5.71
C LEU A 195 21.07 -2.32 -4.38
N SER A 196 20.40 -2.05 -3.27
CA SER A 196 20.86 -2.47 -1.94
C SER A 196 20.72 -3.99 -1.75
N VAL A 197 19.61 -4.59 -2.21
CA VAL A 197 19.44 -6.05 -2.26
C VAL A 197 20.56 -6.71 -3.07
N VAL A 198 20.91 -6.17 -4.24
CA VAL A 198 21.98 -6.70 -5.08
C VAL A 198 23.34 -6.65 -4.35
N ARG A 199 23.63 -5.53 -3.65
CA ARG A 199 24.87 -5.43 -2.83
C ARG A 199 24.88 -6.46 -1.70
N TRP A 200 23.78 -6.61 -0.99
CA TRP A 200 23.60 -7.61 0.05
C TRP A 200 23.90 -9.02 -0.48
N LEU A 201 23.25 -9.42 -1.57
CA LEU A 201 23.37 -10.75 -2.16
C LEU A 201 24.79 -11.10 -2.64
N ARG A 202 25.63 -10.10 -2.93
CA ARG A 202 27.04 -10.29 -3.31
C ARG A 202 27.93 -10.54 -2.12
N ASN A 203 27.53 -10.11 -0.92
CA ASN A 203 28.33 -10.14 0.30
C ASN A 203 27.83 -11.18 1.33
N ALA A 204 26.67 -11.83 1.10
CA ALA A 204 26.02 -12.79 1.98
C ALA A 204 26.35 -14.25 1.66
#